data_4c8f784ffb32945749faf0f34d5eaed0
#
_entry.id   4c8f784ffb32945749faf0f34d5eaed0
#
_cell.length_a   1.000
_cell.length_b   1.000
_cell.length_c   1.000
_cell.angle_alpha   90.00
_cell.angle_beta   90.00
_cell.angle_gamma   90.00
#
_symmetry.space_group_name_H-M   'P 1'
#
loop_
_entity.id
_entity.type
_entity.pdbx_description
1 polymer ?
#
loop_
_entity_poly.entity_id
_entity_poly.type
_entity_poly.pdbx_seq_one_letter_code
_entity_poly.pdbx_strand_id
1 'polypeptide(L)'
;LFRREAGKMVAALTRLFGPRYLELAEDVVQETLLKALKDWPFRGVPDQPAAWLHRVARNLAIDHLRRHARGLELLKENAALLRSEWTLSLTVNSTLDEATINDDQLRMMFACCHPTLPAEQQVALALKTLCGFGVPEIARAFLTNEETINKRLYRAREAFRMLGRLDLPAHNDLPARLGQVLSTIYLLFNEGYKAARHRDLVREDLIEEALRLCRLLLDNPSTALPNVHALMALMVYHAARSDARV
;
A
#
# COMPACT_ATOMS: atom_id res chain seq x y z
N LEU A 1 8.85 -9.71 -3.24
CA LEU A 1 7.65 -10.26 -2.64
C LEU A 1 7.17 -9.45 -1.42
N PHE A 2 7.95 -9.39 -0.31
CA PHE A 2 7.52 -8.83 0.97
C PHE A 2 7.02 -7.39 0.88
N ARG A 3 7.78 -6.48 0.27
CA ARG A 3 7.39 -5.08 0.13
C ARG A 3 6.06 -4.92 -0.60
N ARG A 4 5.89 -5.64 -1.71
CA ARG A 4 4.66 -5.63 -2.51
C ARG A 4 3.45 -6.17 -1.73
N GLU A 5 3.62 -7.32 -1.05
CA GLU A 5 2.51 -7.90 -0.30
C GLU A 5 2.20 -7.10 0.98
N ALA A 6 3.19 -6.41 1.59
CA ALA A 6 2.96 -5.55 2.75
C ALA A 6 1.92 -4.46 2.46
N GLY A 7 2.08 -3.70 1.37
CA GLY A 7 1.12 -2.64 1.00
C GLY A 7 -0.28 -3.17 0.74
N LYS A 8 -0.38 -4.34 0.11
CA LYS A 8 -1.67 -5.02 -0.13
C LYS A 8 -2.35 -5.41 1.18
N MET A 9 -1.59 -6.04 2.09
CA MET A 9 -2.12 -6.46 3.40
C MET A 9 -2.56 -5.25 4.24
N VAL A 10 -1.76 -4.17 4.28
CA VAL A 10 -2.15 -2.94 4.98
C VAL A 10 -3.45 -2.37 4.41
N ALA A 11 -3.59 -2.29 3.09
CA ALA A 11 -4.80 -1.79 2.44
C ALA A 11 -6.04 -2.64 2.79
N ALA A 12 -5.93 -3.97 2.65
CA ALA A 12 -7.00 -4.90 2.94
C ALA A 12 -7.43 -4.86 4.43
N LEU A 13 -6.46 -4.87 5.36
CA LEU A 13 -6.75 -4.80 6.80
C LEU A 13 -7.36 -3.44 7.18
N THR A 14 -6.84 -2.34 6.62
CA THR A 14 -7.38 -1.01 6.89
C THR A 14 -8.80 -0.84 6.34
N ARG A 15 -9.11 -1.43 5.18
CA ARG A 15 -10.48 -1.46 4.67
C ARG A 15 -11.42 -2.23 5.59
N LEU A 16 -11.00 -3.41 6.05
CA LEU A 16 -11.79 -4.26 6.94
C LEU A 16 -12.11 -3.60 8.28
N PHE A 17 -11.12 -2.99 8.91
CA PHE A 17 -11.23 -2.49 10.27
C PHE A 17 -11.49 -0.98 10.35
N GLY A 18 -11.34 -0.29 9.24
CA GLY A 18 -11.47 1.15 9.13
C GLY A 18 -10.16 1.92 9.39
N PRO A 19 -10.08 3.19 8.93
CA PRO A 19 -8.87 4.02 8.98
C PRO A 19 -8.27 4.21 10.38
N ARG A 20 -9.10 4.19 11.42
CA ARG A 20 -8.65 4.32 12.82
C ARG A 20 -7.71 3.22 13.28
N TYR A 21 -7.70 2.08 12.58
CA TYR A 21 -6.87 0.91 12.89
C TYR A 21 -5.66 0.78 11.95
N LEU A 22 -5.27 1.85 11.26
CA LEU A 22 -4.12 1.83 10.34
C LEU A 22 -2.83 1.35 11.02
N GLU A 23 -2.53 1.83 12.22
CA GLU A 23 -1.32 1.42 12.96
C GLU A 23 -1.37 -0.06 13.31
N LEU A 24 -2.53 -0.57 13.77
CA LEU A 24 -2.70 -2.00 14.01
C LEU A 24 -2.49 -2.80 12.71
N ALA A 25 -2.99 -2.32 11.57
CA ALA A 25 -2.77 -2.98 10.29
C ALA A 25 -1.28 -3.03 9.93
N GLU A 26 -0.54 -1.92 10.13
CA GLU A 26 0.91 -1.86 9.90
C GLU A 26 1.67 -2.82 10.83
N ASP A 27 1.34 -2.85 12.12
CA ASP A 27 1.99 -3.72 13.13
C ASP A 27 1.76 -5.20 12.82
N VAL A 28 0.52 -5.58 12.50
CA VAL A 28 0.15 -6.95 12.12
C VAL A 28 0.91 -7.39 10.87
N VAL A 29 1.06 -6.49 9.88
CA VAL A 29 1.83 -6.80 8.68
C VAL A 29 3.30 -7.00 9.01
N GLN A 30 3.91 -6.16 9.84
CA GLN A 30 5.29 -6.33 10.26
C GLN A 30 5.49 -7.66 11.03
N GLU A 31 4.60 -8.01 11.94
CA GLU A 31 4.64 -9.28 12.66
C GLU A 31 4.52 -10.47 11.70
N THR A 32 3.63 -10.37 10.70
CA THR A 32 3.46 -11.38 9.65
C THR A 32 4.75 -11.61 8.87
N LEU A 33 5.41 -10.54 8.44
CA LEU A 33 6.66 -10.62 7.70
C LEU A 33 7.80 -11.19 8.55
N LEU A 34 7.89 -10.79 9.82
CA LEU A 34 8.85 -11.36 10.76
C LEU A 34 8.63 -12.86 10.96
N LYS A 35 7.36 -13.30 11.01
CA LYS A 35 7.02 -14.73 11.12
C LYS A 35 7.44 -15.49 9.87
N ALA A 36 7.21 -14.95 8.68
CA ALA A 36 7.69 -15.55 7.43
C ALA A 36 9.22 -15.67 7.41
N LEU A 37 9.95 -14.62 7.81
CA LEU A 37 11.41 -14.62 7.87
C LEU A 37 11.97 -15.65 8.88
N LYS A 38 11.23 -15.97 9.94
CA LYS A 38 11.60 -17.00 10.91
C LYS A 38 11.26 -18.41 10.46
N ASP A 39 10.08 -18.60 9.87
CA ASP A 39 9.55 -19.93 9.56
C ASP A 39 10.07 -20.49 8.22
N TRP A 40 10.16 -19.66 7.19
CA TRP A 40 10.49 -20.11 5.82
C TRP A 40 11.91 -20.68 5.65
N PRO A 41 12.97 -20.17 6.33
CA PRO A 41 14.29 -20.78 6.25
C PRO A 41 14.34 -22.25 6.72
N PHE A 42 13.44 -22.63 7.65
CA PHE A 42 13.41 -23.96 8.23
C PHE A 42 12.35 -24.88 7.63
N ARG A 43 11.22 -24.33 7.19
CA ARG A 43 10.06 -25.10 6.69
C ARG A 43 9.90 -25.05 5.17
N GLY A 44 10.73 -24.25 4.51
CA GLY A 44 10.57 -23.94 3.10
C GLY A 44 9.54 -22.85 2.84
N VAL A 45 9.65 -22.21 1.68
CA VAL A 45 8.66 -21.24 1.22
C VAL A 45 7.40 -21.98 0.77
N PRO A 46 6.19 -21.59 1.24
CA PRO A 46 4.95 -22.23 0.80
C PRO A 46 4.74 -22.12 -0.71
N ASP A 47 3.99 -23.06 -1.31
CA ASP A 47 3.64 -23.01 -2.75
C ASP A 47 2.92 -21.70 -3.13
N GLN A 48 2.13 -21.15 -2.20
CA GLN A 48 1.42 -19.87 -2.37
C GLN A 48 1.81 -18.87 -1.26
N PRO A 49 2.99 -18.24 -1.36
CA PRO A 49 3.52 -17.40 -0.29
C PRO A 49 2.64 -16.17 0.03
N ALA A 50 2.03 -15.55 -0.99
CA ALA A 50 1.10 -14.43 -0.79
C ALA A 50 -0.13 -14.85 0.03
N ALA A 51 -0.77 -15.98 -0.32
CA ALA A 51 -1.93 -16.49 0.40
C ALA A 51 -1.60 -16.86 1.86
N TRP A 52 -0.40 -17.41 2.10
CA TRP A 52 0.09 -17.68 3.44
C TRP A 52 0.24 -16.40 4.27
N LEU A 53 0.86 -15.35 3.70
CA LEU A 53 1.03 -14.05 4.36
C LEU A 53 -0.32 -13.44 4.71
N HIS A 54 -1.26 -13.38 3.77
CA HIS A 54 -2.60 -12.85 4.01
C HIS A 54 -3.36 -13.61 5.10
N ARG A 55 -3.26 -14.94 5.14
CA ARG A 55 -3.87 -15.78 6.18
C ARG A 55 -3.29 -15.50 7.56
N VAL A 56 -1.97 -15.40 7.66
CA VAL A 56 -1.28 -15.10 8.93
C VAL A 56 -1.65 -13.70 9.41
N ALA A 57 -1.60 -12.70 8.54
CA ALA A 57 -1.96 -11.32 8.86
C ALA A 57 -3.40 -11.22 9.40
N ARG A 58 -4.34 -11.90 8.75
CA ARG A 58 -5.74 -11.97 9.22
C ARG A 58 -5.84 -12.56 10.63
N ASN A 59 -5.22 -13.71 10.86
CA ASN A 59 -5.31 -14.38 12.15
C ASN A 59 -4.73 -13.52 13.27
N LEU A 60 -3.57 -12.89 13.03
CA LEU A 60 -2.96 -11.95 13.95
C LEU A 60 -3.85 -10.74 14.23
N ALA A 61 -4.46 -10.16 13.18
CA ALA A 61 -5.37 -9.04 13.33
C ALA A 61 -6.59 -9.41 14.20
N ILE A 62 -7.20 -10.57 13.96
CA ILE A 62 -8.32 -11.07 14.76
C ILE A 62 -7.89 -11.28 16.22
N ASP A 63 -6.71 -11.84 16.47
CA ASP A 63 -6.20 -12.07 17.82
C ASP A 63 -5.89 -10.76 18.55
N HIS A 64 -5.37 -9.74 17.86
CA HIS A 64 -5.17 -8.41 18.42
C HIS A 64 -6.50 -7.75 18.80
N LEU A 65 -7.50 -7.83 17.93
CA LEU A 65 -8.82 -7.25 18.21
C LEU A 65 -9.56 -7.98 19.34
N ARG A 66 -9.43 -9.30 19.42
CA ARG A 66 -10.04 -10.10 20.53
C ARG A 66 -9.46 -9.74 21.89
N ARG A 67 -8.19 -9.37 21.96
CA ARG A 67 -7.55 -8.96 23.23
C ARG A 67 -8.03 -7.59 23.73
N HIS A 68 -8.59 -6.76 22.86
CA HIS A 68 -9.08 -5.43 23.22
C HIS A 68 -10.61 -5.43 23.27
N ALA A 69 -11.21 -5.01 24.41
CA ALA A 69 -12.65 -4.98 24.63
C ALA A 69 -13.40 -4.22 23.50
N ARG A 70 -12.84 -3.10 23.04
CA ARG A 70 -13.35 -2.32 21.89
C ARG A 70 -13.29 -3.09 20.56
N GLY A 71 -12.37 -4.02 20.44
CA GLY A 71 -12.22 -4.85 19.25
C GLY A 71 -13.30 -5.94 19.14
N LEU A 72 -13.89 -6.39 20.25
CA LEU A 72 -14.97 -7.37 20.23
C LEU A 72 -16.25 -6.84 19.52
N GLU A 73 -16.57 -5.56 19.73
CA GLU A 73 -17.68 -4.91 19.03
C GLU A 73 -17.40 -4.84 17.53
N LEU A 74 -16.20 -4.40 17.15
CA LEU A 74 -15.79 -4.35 15.75
C LEU A 74 -15.84 -5.73 15.08
N LEU A 75 -15.41 -6.78 15.78
CA LEU A 75 -15.51 -8.15 15.27
C LEU A 75 -16.96 -8.61 15.06
N LYS A 76 -17.88 -8.21 15.95
CA LYS A 76 -19.30 -8.51 15.79
C LYS A 76 -19.89 -7.78 14.58
N GLU A 77 -19.62 -6.50 14.45
CA GLU A 77 -20.07 -5.66 13.34
C GLU A 77 -19.53 -6.13 11.98
N ASN A 78 -18.28 -6.58 11.94
CA ASN A 78 -17.61 -6.99 10.70
C ASN A 78 -17.52 -8.52 10.54
N ALA A 79 -18.17 -9.32 11.39
CA ALA A 79 -18.07 -10.78 11.36
C ALA A 79 -18.53 -11.40 10.03
N ALA A 80 -19.55 -10.82 9.39
CA ALA A 80 -20.03 -11.27 8.08
C ALA A 80 -19.02 -10.91 6.98
N LEU A 81 -18.44 -9.69 7.03
CA LEU A 81 -17.43 -9.20 6.11
C LEU A 81 -16.15 -10.04 6.23
N LEU A 82 -15.71 -10.30 7.45
CA LEU A 82 -14.56 -11.17 7.71
C LEU A 82 -14.76 -12.58 7.18
N ARG A 83 -15.97 -13.14 7.31
CA ARG A 83 -16.30 -14.46 6.78
C ARG A 83 -16.43 -14.46 5.26
N SER A 84 -17.09 -13.50 4.65
CA SER A 84 -17.31 -13.47 3.21
C SER A 84 -16.04 -13.11 2.44
N GLU A 85 -15.35 -12.04 2.77
CA GLU A 85 -14.23 -11.55 2.00
C GLU A 85 -12.95 -12.38 2.20
N TRP A 86 -12.69 -12.84 3.43
CA TRP A 86 -11.49 -13.64 3.72
C TRP A 86 -11.68 -15.14 3.58
N THR A 87 -12.86 -15.67 3.85
CA THR A 87 -13.12 -17.10 3.65
C THR A 87 -13.25 -17.40 2.17
N LEU A 88 -13.89 -16.53 1.39
CA LEU A 88 -13.87 -16.61 -0.05
C LEU A 88 -12.46 -16.43 -0.61
N SER A 89 -11.61 -15.53 -0.02
CA SER A 89 -10.22 -15.36 -0.43
C SER A 89 -9.34 -16.56 -0.12
N LEU A 90 -9.74 -17.43 0.77
CA LEU A 90 -8.98 -18.65 1.12
C LEU A 90 -9.50 -19.91 0.43
N THR A 91 -10.76 -19.93 0.00
CA THR A 91 -11.43 -21.15 -0.51
C THR A 91 -11.49 -21.18 -2.02
N VAL A 92 -11.45 -20.03 -2.66
CA VAL A 92 -11.49 -19.97 -4.11
C VAL A 92 -10.06 -19.87 -4.61
N ASN A 93 -9.51 -21.02 -4.94
CA ASN A 93 -8.25 -21.17 -5.66
C ASN A 93 -8.04 -20.05 -6.67
N SER A 94 -6.84 -19.46 -6.63
CA SER A 94 -6.16 -18.75 -7.74
C SER A 94 -6.93 -17.67 -8.51
N THR A 95 -8.22 -17.53 -8.33
CA THR A 95 -9.12 -16.58 -8.99
C THR A 95 -9.68 -15.53 -8.05
N LEU A 96 -9.23 -15.47 -6.84
CA LEU A 96 -9.54 -14.35 -6.01
C LEU A 96 -8.72 -13.20 -6.40
N ASP A 97 -9.42 -12.82 -7.16
CA ASP A 97 -9.82 -11.49 -7.44
C ASP A 97 -8.65 -10.56 -7.10
N GLU A 98 -7.59 -10.77 -7.91
CA GLU A 98 -6.54 -9.77 -8.06
C GLU A 98 -7.18 -8.38 -8.23
N ALA A 99 -8.39 -8.32 -8.80
CA ALA A 99 -9.24 -7.16 -8.90
C ALA A 99 -9.65 -6.60 -7.54
N THR A 100 -10.10 -7.41 -6.58
CA THR A 100 -10.50 -6.93 -5.25
C THR A 100 -9.30 -6.41 -4.46
N ILE A 101 -8.17 -7.12 -4.48
CA ILE A 101 -6.93 -6.67 -3.82
C ILE A 101 -6.41 -5.38 -4.48
N ASN A 102 -6.47 -5.31 -5.79
CA ASN A 102 -6.08 -4.14 -6.54
C ASN A 102 -6.99 -2.94 -6.24
N ASP A 103 -8.29 -3.17 -6.10
CA ASP A 103 -9.27 -2.16 -5.71
C ASP A 103 -9.00 -1.63 -4.29
N ASP A 104 -8.64 -2.49 -3.34
CA ASP A 104 -8.30 -2.07 -1.98
C ASP A 104 -7.05 -1.20 -1.93
N GLN A 105 -6.01 -1.52 -2.70
CA GLN A 105 -4.83 -0.67 -2.82
C GLN A 105 -5.17 0.68 -3.48
N LEU A 106 -5.99 0.67 -4.52
CA LEU A 106 -6.43 1.89 -5.19
C LEU A 106 -7.22 2.78 -4.23
N ARG A 107 -8.19 2.21 -3.50
CA ARG A 107 -8.96 2.93 -2.46
C ARG A 107 -8.05 3.52 -1.40
N MET A 108 -7.08 2.75 -0.92
CA MET A 108 -6.11 3.21 0.07
C MET A 108 -5.23 4.35 -0.46
N MET A 109 -4.79 4.28 -1.73
CA MET A 109 -4.04 5.39 -2.35
C MET A 109 -4.84 6.69 -2.34
N PHE A 110 -6.10 6.64 -2.77
CA PHE A 110 -6.97 7.82 -2.76
C PHE A 110 -7.32 8.29 -1.35
N ALA A 111 -7.43 7.39 -0.37
CA ALA A 111 -7.64 7.76 1.03
C ALA A 111 -6.42 8.47 1.63
N CYS A 112 -5.20 7.98 1.34
CA CYS A 112 -3.97 8.68 1.72
C CYS A 112 -3.85 10.07 1.09
N CYS A 113 -4.45 10.28 -0.08
CA CYS A 113 -4.51 11.54 -0.79
C CYS A 113 -5.80 12.34 -0.50
N HIS A 114 -6.36 12.20 0.71
CA HIS A 114 -7.58 12.93 1.09
C HIS A 114 -7.31 14.45 1.22
N PRO A 115 -8.20 15.35 0.75
CA PRO A 115 -8.00 16.80 0.76
C PRO A 115 -7.80 17.43 2.15
N THR A 116 -8.23 16.74 3.21
CA THR A 116 -7.98 17.20 4.59
C THR A 116 -6.51 17.14 5.00
N LEU A 117 -5.69 16.41 4.24
CA LEU A 117 -4.25 16.28 4.46
C LEU A 117 -3.49 17.27 3.57
N PRO A 118 -2.50 18.00 4.07
CA PRO A 118 -1.54 18.72 3.24
C PRO A 118 -0.82 17.79 2.25
N ALA A 119 -0.52 18.27 1.04
CA ALA A 119 0.04 17.47 -0.05
C ALA A 119 1.30 16.66 0.36
N GLU A 120 2.21 17.28 1.12
CA GLU A 120 3.42 16.60 1.60
C GLU A 120 3.14 15.47 2.61
N GLN A 121 2.05 15.61 3.39
CA GLN A 121 1.61 14.56 4.31
C GLN A 121 0.93 13.42 3.55
N GLN A 122 0.15 13.72 2.50
CA GLN A 122 -0.49 12.73 1.64
C GLN A 122 0.56 11.81 1.02
N VAL A 123 1.57 12.40 0.36
CA VAL A 123 2.64 11.63 -0.30
C VAL A 123 3.46 10.84 0.71
N ALA A 124 3.85 11.45 1.86
CA ALA A 124 4.61 10.75 2.89
C ALA A 124 3.84 9.54 3.45
N LEU A 125 2.54 9.69 3.72
CA LEU A 125 1.68 8.62 4.21
C LEU A 125 1.57 7.49 3.18
N ALA A 126 1.29 7.79 1.92
CA ALA A 126 1.16 6.78 0.87
C ALA A 126 2.48 6.02 0.65
N LEU A 127 3.63 6.70 0.62
CA LEU A 127 4.93 6.05 0.51
C LEU A 127 5.20 5.11 1.69
N LYS A 128 4.83 5.51 2.91
CA LYS A 128 5.01 4.69 4.11
C LYS A 128 4.11 3.46 4.11
N THR A 129 2.81 3.64 3.89
CA THR A 129 1.79 2.60 4.10
C THR A 129 1.65 1.64 2.91
N LEU A 130 1.71 2.16 1.68
CA LEU A 130 1.45 1.36 0.48
C LEU A 130 2.73 0.89 -0.21
N CYS A 131 3.78 1.70 -0.16
CA CYS A 131 5.01 1.41 -0.89
C CYS A 131 6.13 0.86 0.03
N GLY A 132 5.86 0.74 1.35
CA GLY A 132 6.78 0.15 2.31
C GLY A 132 8.11 0.91 2.50
N PHE A 133 8.08 2.24 2.29
CA PHE A 133 9.26 3.08 2.51
C PHE A 133 9.56 3.24 4.00
N GLY A 134 10.86 3.17 4.34
CA GLY A 134 11.36 3.60 5.64
C GLY A 134 11.37 5.13 5.76
N VAL A 135 11.35 5.65 7.00
CA VAL A 135 11.46 7.10 7.25
C VAL A 135 12.72 7.70 6.62
N PRO A 136 13.91 7.06 6.68
CA PRO A 136 15.12 7.56 6.01
C PRO A 136 14.96 7.68 4.49
N GLU A 137 14.25 6.75 3.85
CA GLU A 137 14.02 6.76 2.41
C GLU A 137 13.09 7.90 2.01
N ILE A 138 12.01 8.11 2.78
CA ILE A 138 11.08 9.22 2.58
C ILE A 138 11.80 10.56 2.78
N ALA A 139 12.64 10.68 3.82
CA ALA A 139 13.40 11.89 4.08
C ALA A 139 14.31 12.26 2.90
N ARG A 140 14.97 11.28 2.30
CA ARG A 140 15.79 11.47 1.08
C ARG A 140 14.94 11.89 -0.11
N ALA A 141 13.77 11.26 -0.32
CA ALA A 141 12.87 11.60 -1.43
C ALA A 141 12.36 13.04 -1.35
N PHE A 142 12.13 13.54 -0.13
CA PHE A 142 11.70 14.92 0.12
C PHE A 142 12.83 15.92 0.37
N LEU A 143 14.10 15.50 0.28
CA LEU A 143 15.27 16.34 0.59
C LEU A 143 15.15 17.01 1.97
N THR A 144 14.73 16.27 2.98
CA THR A 144 14.50 16.73 4.36
C THR A 144 15.09 15.74 5.37
N ASN A 145 14.94 16.02 6.67
CA ASN A 145 15.40 15.14 7.73
C ASN A 145 14.28 14.20 8.23
N GLU A 146 14.68 13.13 8.91
CA GLU A 146 13.79 12.09 9.44
C GLU A 146 12.81 12.63 10.48
N GLU A 147 13.23 13.59 11.31
CA GLU A 147 12.36 14.21 12.33
C GLU A 147 11.18 14.91 11.68
N THR A 148 11.41 15.64 10.59
CA THR A 148 10.35 16.29 9.82
C THR A 148 9.38 15.27 9.24
N ILE A 149 9.87 14.16 8.69
CA ILE A 149 9.03 13.08 8.15
C ILE A 149 8.23 12.41 9.27
N ASN A 150 8.82 12.14 10.42
CA ASN A 150 8.11 11.58 11.57
C ASN A 150 6.95 12.49 12.03
N LYS A 151 7.18 13.81 12.09
CA LYS A 151 6.13 14.79 12.42
C LYS A 151 5.03 14.82 11.35
N ARG A 152 5.39 14.75 10.05
CA ARG A 152 4.42 14.69 8.95
C ARG A 152 3.59 13.42 9.01
N LEU A 153 4.21 12.27 9.21
CA LEU A 153 3.53 10.97 9.33
C LEU A 153 2.60 10.92 10.54
N TYR A 154 3.04 11.43 11.68
CA TYR A 154 2.20 11.51 12.88
C TYR A 154 0.91 12.31 12.61
N ARG A 155 1.03 13.53 12.07
CA ARG A 155 -0.12 14.37 11.74
C ARG A 155 -1.01 13.75 10.66
N ALA A 156 -0.40 13.13 9.66
CA ALA A 156 -1.12 12.43 8.60
C ALA A 156 -1.95 11.26 9.15
N ARG A 157 -1.39 10.47 10.05
CA ARG A 157 -2.11 9.36 10.70
C ARG A 157 -3.27 9.85 11.56
N GLU A 158 -3.07 10.91 12.34
CA GLU A 158 -4.16 11.51 13.12
C GLU A 158 -5.33 11.95 12.24
N ALA A 159 -5.06 12.68 11.16
CA ALA A 159 -6.10 13.09 10.23
C ALA A 159 -6.73 11.88 9.49
N PHE A 160 -5.93 10.90 9.09
CA PHE A 160 -6.39 9.68 8.43
C PHE A 160 -7.33 8.86 9.32
N ARG A 161 -7.07 8.79 10.62
CA ARG A 161 -7.95 8.09 11.59
C ARG A 161 -9.37 8.67 11.64
N MET A 162 -9.51 9.95 11.31
CA MET A 162 -10.80 10.64 11.30
C MET A 162 -11.62 10.35 10.03
N LEU A 163 -11.03 9.67 9.02
CA LEU A 163 -11.76 9.21 7.85
C LEU A 163 -12.70 8.06 8.25
N GLY A 164 -13.95 8.15 7.83
CA GLY A 164 -14.95 7.15 8.22
C GLY A 164 -14.77 5.83 7.48
N ARG A 165 -14.53 5.87 6.17
CA ARG A 165 -14.42 4.71 5.28
C ARG A 165 -13.36 4.93 4.22
N LEU A 166 -12.86 3.83 3.65
CA LEU A 166 -11.95 3.84 2.50
C LEU A 166 -12.77 3.66 1.22
N ASP A 167 -13.24 4.76 0.67
CA ASP A 167 -13.99 4.76 -0.58
C ASP A 167 -13.21 5.45 -1.69
N LEU A 168 -13.45 5.04 -2.93
CA LEU A 168 -12.97 5.80 -4.08
C LEU A 168 -13.65 7.18 -4.08
N PRO A 169 -12.94 8.25 -4.47
CA PRO A 169 -13.52 9.57 -4.57
C PRO A 169 -14.70 9.57 -5.54
N ALA A 170 -15.70 10.43 -5.28
CA ALA A 170 -16.73 10.70 -6.26
C ALA A 170 -16.11 11.21 -7.57
N HIS A 171 -16.77 11.00 -8.70
CA HIS A 171 -16.24 11.34 -10.01
C HIS A 171 -15.74 12.79 -10.10
N ASN A 172 -16.44 13.72 -9.45
CA ASN A 172 -16.08 15.14 -9.43
C ASN A 172 -14.81 15.44 -8.61
N ASP A 173 -14.51 14.65 -7.59
CA ASP A 173 -13.35 14.84 -6.69
C ASP A 173 -12.10 14.11 -7.20
N LEU A 174 -12.29 13.19 -8.12
CA LEU A 174 -11.24 12.30 -8.62
C LEU A 174 -10.05 13.07 -9.22
N PRO A 175 -10.24 14.08 -10.10
CA PRO A 175 -9.12 14.80 -10.71
C PRO A 175 -8.23 15.53 -9.70
N ALA A 176 -8.83 16.10 -8.64
CA ALA A 176 -8.09 16.80 -7.60
C ALA A 176 -7.18 15.86 -6.78
N ARG A 177 -7.66 14.65 -6.47
CA ARG A 177 -6.88 13.65 -5.73
C ARG A 177 -5.88 12.91 -6.62
N LEU A 178 -6.20 12.70 -7.89
CA LEU A 178 -5.37 11.97 -8.83
C LEU A 178 -3.98 12.62 -8.98
N GLY A 179 -3.89 13.95 -8.99
CA GLY A 179 -2.62 14.66 -9.06
C GLY A 179 -1.64 14.24 -7.95
N GLN A 180 -2.12 14.08 -6.73
CA GLN A 180 -1.28 13.64 -5.59
C GLN A 180 -0.92 12.17 -5.67
N VAL A 181 -1.83 11.32 -6.15
CA VAL A 181 -1.55 9.89 -6.41
C VAL A 181 -0.45 9.76 -7.45
N LEU A 182 -0.54 10.49 -8.56
CA LEU A 182 0.49 10.51 -9.60
C LEU A 182 1.85 11.02 -9.08
N SER A 183 1.84 12.05 -8.24
CA SER A 183 3.05 12.56 -7.59
C SER A 183 3.69 11.50 -6.70
N THR A 184 2.89 10.73 -5.96
CA THR A 184 3.38 9.61 -5.13
C THR A 184 4.03 8.53 -5.99
N ILE A 185 3.37 8.11 -7.06
CA ILE A 185 3.90 7.10 -7.99
C ILE A 185 5.19 7.60 -8.65
N TYR A 186 5.23 8.86 -9.06
CA TYR A 186 6.42 9.46 -9.66
C TYR A 186 7.61 9.53 -8.68
N LEU A 187 7.38 9.88 -7.41
CA LEU A 187 8.43 9.86 -6.39
C LEU A 187 8.96 8.45 -6.12
N LEU A 188 8.06 7.46 -6.08
CA LEU A 188 8.44 6.05 -5.98
C LEU A 188 9.35 5.63 -7.13
N PHE A 189 8.95 5.95 -8.36
CA PHE A 189 9.74 5.68 -9.56
C PHE A 189 11.12 6.34 -9.52
N ASN A 190 11.16 7.64 -9.18
CA ASN A 190 12.41 8.40 -9.13
C ASN A 190 13.39 7.87 -8.10
N GLU A 191 12.91 7.41 -6.95
CA GLU A 191 13.80 6.82 -5.94
C GLU A 191 14.42 5.51 -6.45
N GLY A 192 13.63 4.66 -7.12
CA GLY A 192 14.15 3.47 -7.81
C GLY A 192 15.15 3.80 -8.91
N TYR A 193 14.82 4.77 -9.76
CA TYR A 193 15.63 5.17 -10.90
C TYR A 193 16.98 5.83 -10.50
N LYS A 194 16.98 6.65 -9.44
CA LYS A 194 18.22 7.25 -8.90
C LYS A 194 19.17 6.20 -8.33
N ALA A 195 18.64 5.21 -7.62
CA ALA A 195 19.43 4.13 -7.04
C ALA A 195 20.04 3.22 -8.12
N ALA A 196 19.29 2.91 -9.18
CA ALA A 196 19.80 2.16 -10.32
C ALA A 196 21.02 2.87 -11.00
N ARG A 197 21.07 4.20 -10.98
CA ARG A 197 22.21 4.98 -11.49
C ARG A 197 23.48 4.88 -10.63
N HIS A 198 23.38 4.55 -9.34
CA HIS A 198 24.51 4.48 -8.40
C HIS A 198 24.97 3.05 -8.12
N ARG A 199 24.56 2.07 -8.96
CA ARG A 199 24.89 0.63 -8.81
C ARG A 199 24.45 -0.03 -7.49
N ASP A 200 23.55 0.58 -6.77
CA ASP A 200 22.88 -0.06 -5.63
C ASP A 200 21.78 -0.99 -6.17
N LEU A 201 22.07 -2.25 -6.29
CA LEU A 201 21.23 -3.36 -6.82
C LEU A 201 19.85 -3.52 -6.16
N VAL A 202 19.48 -2.66 -5.23
CA VAL A 202 18.36 -2.92 -4.29
C VAL A 202 17.03 -2.33 -4.74
N ARG A 203 16.90 -1.68 -5.94
CA ARG A 203 15.70 -0.86 -6.17
C ARG A 203 15.00 -0.99 -7.55
N GLU A 204 15.26 -2.01 -8.28
CA GLU A 204 14.43 -2.38 -9.44
C GLU A 204 12.97 -2.65 -9.02
N ASP A 205 12.79 -3.24 -7.83
CA ASP A 205 11.51 -3.49 -7.20
C ASP A 205 10.64 -2.22 -7.02
N LEU A 206 11.26 -1.04 -6.87
CA LEU A 206 10.54 0.24 -6.76
C LEU A 206 10.04 0.74 -8.11
N ILE A 207 10.84 0.55 -9.16
CA ILE A 207 10.43 0.87 -10.54
C ILE A 207 9.25 -0.02 -10.94
N GLU A 208 9.37 -1.32 -10.72
CA GLU A 208 8.30 -2.28 -10.99
C GLU A 208 7.01 -1.94 -10.21
N GLU A 209 7.14 -1.62 -8.93
CA GLU A 209 5.98 -1.25 -8.11
C GLU A 209 5.32 0.06 -8.58
N ALA A 210 6.10 1.07 -8.97
CA ALA A 210 5.57 2.30 -9.52
C ALA A 210 4.80 2.06 -10.83
N LEU A 211 5.36 1.24 -11.74
CA LEU A 211 4.71 0.84 -12.97
C LEU A 211 3.43 0.06 -12.70
N ARG A 212 3.46 -0.87 -11.73
CA ARG A 212 2.30 -1.64 -11.32
C ARG A 212 1.17 -0.76 -10.78
N LEU A 213 1.49 0.17 -9.85
CA LEU A 213 0.50 1.10 -9.30
C LEU A 213 -0.08 2.02 -10.36
N CYS A 214 0.73 2.49 -11.31
CA CYS A 214 0.23 3.28 -12.45
C CYS A 214 -0.69 2.44 -13.35
N ARG A 215 -0.39 1.15 -13.55
CA ARG A 215 -1.25 0.23 -14.31
C ARG A 215 -2.60 0.05 -13.64
N LEU A 216 -2.67 -0.07 -12.30
CA LEU A 216 -3.95 -0.12 -11.58
C LEU A 216 -4.86 1.07 -11.88
N LEU A 217 -4.26 2.26 -12.02
CA LEU A 217 -5.01 3.46 -12.41
C LEU A 217 -5.50 3.37 -13.85
N LEU A 218 -4.73 2.78 -14.76
CA LEU A 218 -5.12 2.62 -16.18
C LEU A 218 -6.18 1.54 -16.37
N ASP A 219 -6.16 0.49 -15.56
CA ASP A 219 -7.12 -0.61 -15.63
C ASP A 219 -8.52 -0.22 -15.11
N ASN A 220 -8.62 0.90 -14.36
CA ASN A 220 -9.88 1.41 -13.87
C ASN A 220 -10.38 2.56 -14.78
N PRO A 221 -11.56 2.42 -15.44
CA PRO A 221 -12.07 3.42 -16.39
C PRO A 221 -12.24 4.82 -15.79
N SER A 222 -12.51 4.93 -14.49
CA SER A 222 -12.69 6.22 -13.82
C SER A 222 -11.38 6.97 -13.60
N THR A 223 -10.23 6.27 -13.59
CA THR A 223 -8.91 6.83 -13.36
C THR A 223 -8.00 6.83 -14.58
N ALA A 224 -8.37 6.16 -15.67
CA ALA A 224 -7.62 6.07 -16.91
C ALA A 224 -7.63 7.40 -17.70
N LEU A 225 -7.16 8.47 -17.08
CA LEU A 225 -7.14 9.81 -17.64
C LEU A 225 -5.82 10.07 -18.42
N PRO A 226 -5.77 11.09 -19.30
CA PRO A 226 -4.59 11.39 -20.13
C PRO A 226 -3.29 11.60 -19.34
N ASN A 227 -3.36 12.20 -18.15
CA ASN A 227 -2.19 12.40 -17.28
C ASN A 227 -1.63 11.08 -16.70
N VAL A 228 -2.46 10.06 -16.50
CA VAL A 228 -2.02 8.72 -16.08
C VAL A 228 -1.28 8.02 -17.22
N HIS A 229 -1.81 8.11 -18.44
CA HIS A 229 -1.13 7.60 -19.64
C HIS A 229 0.22 8.30 -19.86
N ALA A 230 0.26 9.63 -19.69
CA ALA A 230 1.49 10.40 -19.82
C ALA A 230 2.55 9.98 -18.78
N LEU A 231 2.16 9.79 -17.51
CA LEU A 231 3.07 9.31 -16.48
C LEU A 231 3.57 7.91 -16.78
N MET A 232 2.69 6.99 -17.19
CA MET A 232 3.11 5.62 -17.59
C MET A 232 4.13 5.66 -18.72
N ALA A 233 3.84 6.42 -19.79
CA ALA A 233 4.75 6.55 -20.92
C ALA A 233 6.12 7.10 -20.49
N LEU A 234 6.14 8.13 -19.64
CA LEU A 234 7.37 8.71 -19.09
C LEU A 234 8.19 7.67 -18.32
N MET A 235 7.55 6.93 -17.42
CA MET A 235 8.23 5.91 -16.59
C MET A 235 8.77 4.75 -17.44
N VAL A 236 7.97 4.23 -18.37
CA VAL A 236 8.40 3.15 -19.29
C VAL A 236 9.57 3.60 -20.15
N TYR A 237 9.52 4.82 -20.70
CA TYR A 237 10.61 5.37 -21.50
C TYR A 237 11.91 5.49 -20.70
N HIS A 238 11.84 5.95 -19.45
CA HIS A 238 13.02 6.04 -18.58
C HIS A 238 13.54 4.67 -18.14
N ALA A 239 12.65 3.72 -17.84
CA ALA A 239 13.03 2.35 -17.48
C ALA A 239 13.77 1.67 -18.64
N ALA A 240 13.25 1.75 -19.87
CA ALA A 240 13.88 1.17 -21.06
C ALA A 240 15.29 1.75 -21.36
N ARG A 241 15.55 3.01 -20.97
CA ARG A 241 16.88 3.62 -21.14
C ARG A 241 17.89 3.21 -20.07
N SER A 242 17.45 2.71 -18.91
CA SER A 242 18.38 2.18 -17.92
C SER A 242 19.01 0.88 -18.37
N ASP A 243 18.25 0.00 -19.00
CA ASP A 243 18.73 -1.29 -19.51
C ASP A 243 19.71 -1.15 -20.70
N ALA A 244 19.57 -0.07 -21.48
CA ALA A 244 20.44 0.21 -22.62
C ALA A 244 21.79 0.85 -22.26
N ARG A 245 22.08 1.07 -20.96
CA ARG A 245 23.31 1.73 -20.48
C ARG A 245 24.26 0.80 -19.71
N VAL A 246 24.01 -0.50 -19.75
CA VAL A 246 24.92 -1.56 -19.25
C VAL A 246 25.87 -2.03 -20.39
#